data_526f0426ed2b58efb9f4c1d18e6b0c5c
#
_entry.id   526f0426ed2b58efb9f4c1d18e6b0c5c
#
_cell.length_a   1.000
_cell.length_b   1.000
_cell.length_c   1.000
_cell.angle_alpha   90.00
_cell.angle_beta   90.00
_cell.angle_gamma   90.00
#
_symmetry.space_group_name_H-M   'P 1'
#
loop_
_entity.id
_entity.type
_entity.pdbx_description
1 polymer ?
#
loop_
_entity_poly.entity_id
_entity_poly.type
_entity_poly.pdbx_seq_one_letter_code
_entity_poly.pdbx_strand_id
1 'polypeptide(L)'
;MYKRRRQGWKKHIDFILLDVLCLQVAFILAYAIRHGNFQIYAVENYQFMAAALVVVDFLVAIMCSSYKNVLRRGFYREFAETVKHICIVEAIVIVVVFSLKTSTSFSRTVFYIMAAIYVVISYIVRLLWRAYVKRKLEKYTGRPLLVITNKDRIEEIAKAKKLGKYFPYNLAAMIVTDEDLQGGIVCGMNIVANMDNALEYISENNIEEVLIDDNEGAKVEALMEKLLLMGVVVHISLVQKLDMYGQSKYISKLGNDMVITTCINNASESELFIKRTIDIVGALVGCFITVILTIFIGPIIYIKSPGPIFFKQKRVGKNGKTFYLYKFRTMYLDAEERKAELMSQNKMKDERMFKLDFDPRIIGSKQLPDGTVKEGFGNFLRKTSLDEFPQFFNVLGGSMSLVGTRPPTVDEWEKYEYRHRARLATKPGVTGLWQVSGRSNITDFEEVVELDTKYISEWSIGKDIQILLKTIIVLFKRDGAV
;
A
#
# COMPACT_ATOMS: atom_id res chain seq x y z
N MET A 1 2.41 4.06 9.34
CA MET A 1 2.25 4.21 7.88
C MET A 1 3.52 3.76 7.19
N TYR A 2 3.42 2.86 6.20
CA TYR A 2 4.55 2.65 5.30
C TYR A 2 4.61 3.86 4.38
N LYS A 3 5.44 4.85 4.71
CA LYS A 3 5.71 5.90 3.74
C LYS A 3 6.41 5.23 2.57
N ARG A 4 5.80 5.25 1.40
CA ARG A 4 6.50 4.96 0.16
C ARG A 4 7.72 5.89 0.12
N ARG A 5 8.92 5.33 0.26
CA ARG A 5 10.15 6.02 -0.13
C ARG A 5 10.01 6.29 -1.61
N ARG A 6 9.53 7.48 -1.97
CA ARG A 6 9.14 7.89 -3.34
C ARG A 6 10.30 7.96 -4.35
N GLN A 7 11.28 7.12 -4.19
CA GLN A 7 12.41 7.02 -5.12
C GLN A 7 12.34 5.77 -5.99
N GLY A 8 11.25 5.03 -6.01
CA GLY A 8 11.16 3.76 -6.68
C GLY A 8 10.56 3.82 -8.08
N TRP A 9 10.76 2.75 -8.80
CA TRP A 9 10.44 2.52 -10.20
C TRP A 9 8.93 2.63 -10.55
N LYS A 10 8.01 2.30 -9.60
CA LYS A 10 6.55 2.40 -9.83
C LYS A 10 6.05 3.80 -10.17
N LYS A 11 6.76 4.83 -9.73
CA LYS A 11 6.39 6.21 -10.05
C LYS A 11 6.58 6.51 -11.53
N HIS A 12 7.38 5.71 -12.22
CA HIS A 12 7.85 5.91 -13.57
C HIS A 12 7.67 4.65 -14.42
N ILE A 13 6.61 3.85 -14.15
CA ILE A 13 6.28 2.67 -14.94
C ILE A 13 5.98 3.03 -16.41
N ASP A 14 5.47 4.23 -16.63
CA ASP A 14 5.28 4.82 -17.94
C ASP A 14 6.59 4.92 -18.72
N PHE A 15 7.69 5.33 -18.07
CA PHE A 15 9.03 5.35 -18.68
C PHE A 15 9.55 3.94 -18.96
N ILE A 16 9.28 2.97 -18.08
CA ILE A 16 9.66 1.57 -18.30
C ILE A 16 8.96 1.03 -19.54
N LEU A 17 7.65 1.23 -19.65
CA LEU A 17 6.88 0.75 -20.80
C LEU A 17 7.34 1.39 -22.10
N LEU A 18 7.65 2.69 -22.09
CA LEU A 18 8.19 3.38 -23.26
C LEU A 18 9.56 2.85 -23.66
N ASP A 19 10.43 2.55 -22.70
CA ASP A 19 11.74 1.99 -22.98
C ASP A 19 11.67 0.58 -23.56
N VAL A 20 10.81 -0.29 -23.00
CA VAL A 20 10.54 -1.61 -23.59
C VAL A 20 10.10 -1.47 -25.05
N LEU A 21 9.21 -0.52 -25.36
CA LEU A 21 8.78 -0.25 -26.73
C LEU A 21 9.95 0.25 -27.60
N CYS A 22 10.75 1.19 -27.10
CA CYS A 22 11.94 1.69 -27.81
C CYS A 22 12.94 0.57 -28.09
N LEU A 23 13.14 -0.35 -27.13
CA LEU A 23 14.02 -1.50 -27.28
C LEU A 23 13.52 -2.46 -28.37
N GLN A 24 12.21 -2.76 -28.39
CA GLN A 24 11.62 -3.61 -29.43
C GLN A 24 11.72 -2.97 -30.82
N VAL A 25 11.45 -1.67 -30.92
CA VAL A 25 11.61 -0.93 -32.19
C VAL A 25 13.07 -0.95 -32.64
N ALA A 26 14.00 -0.70 -31.73
CA ALA A 26 15.43 -0.73 -32.04
C ALA A 26 15.89 -2.12 -32.51
N PHE A 27 15.35 -3.19 -31.89
CA PHE A 27 15.66 -4.57 -32.25
C PHE A 27 15.12 -4.92 -33.65
N ILE A 28 13.88 -4.54 -33.96
CA ILE A 28 13.27 -4.74 -35.29
C ILE A 28 14.08 -4.00 -36.36
N LEU A 29 14.43 -2.72 -36.11
CA LEU A 29 15.21 -1.92 -37.08
C LEU A 29 16.61 -2.48 -37.27
N ALA A 30 17.29 -2.90 -36.21
CA ALA A 30 18.62 -3.50 -36.29
C ALA A 30 18.59 -4.81 -37.09
N TYR A 31 17.55 -5.64 -36.89
CA TYR A 31 17.36 -6.84 -37.71
C TYR A 31 17.13 -6.50 -39.17
N ALA A 32 16.27 -5.52 -39.47
CA ALA A 32 15.95 -5.12 -40.83
C ALA A 32 17.19 -4.55 -41.56
N ILE A 33 18.00 -3.75 -40.88
CA ILE A 33 19.26 -3.22 -41.45
C ILE A 33 20.24 -4.36 -41.77
N ARG A 34 20.30 -5.40 -40.93
CA ARG A 34 21.25 -6.50 -41.13
C ARG A 34 20.78 -7.52 -42.16
N HIS A 35 19.48 -7.83 -42.18
CA HIS A 35 18.90 -8.92 -42.99
C HIS A 35 18.11 -8.41 -44.21
N GLY A 36 17.88 -7.12 -44.36
CA GLY A 36 17.17 -6.53 -45.48
C GLY A 36 15.65 -6.75 -45.50
N ASN A 37 15.09 -7.26 -44.42
CA ASN A 37 13.63 -7.50 -44.28
C ASN A 37 13.15 -7.29 -42.82
N PHE A 38 11.84 -7.14 -42.66
CA PHE A 38 11.21 -6.91 -41.35
C PHE A 38 10.60 -8.18 -40.73
N GLN A 39 10.93 -9.37 -41.22
CA GLN A 39 10.32 -10.61 -40.79
C GLN A 39 11.00 -11.23 -39.54
N ILE A 40 11.38 -10.39 -38.60
CA ILE A 40 12.07 -10.84 -37.38
C ILE A 40 11.27 -11.88 -36.59
N TYR A 41 9.94 -11.74 -36.54
CA TYR A 41 9.06 -12.66 -35.82
C TYR A 41 8.71 -13.94 -36.60
N ALA A 42 9.16 -14.08 -37.85
CA ALA A 42 9.08 -15.33 -38.59
C ALA A 42 10.24 -16.29 -38.27
N VAL A 43 11.29 -15.80 -37.60
CA VAL A 43 12.44 -16.60 -37.21
C VAL A 43 12.33 -16.91 -35.70
N GLU A 44 12.12 -18.16 -35.34
CA GLU A 44 11.84 -18.62 -33.98
C GLU A 44 12.86 -18.13 -32.95
N ASN A 45 14.16 -18.22 -33.26
CA ASN A 45 15.21 -17.76 -32.36
C ASN A 45 15.11 -16.25 -32.06
N TYR A 46 14.83 -15.41 -33.05
CA TYR A 46 14.67 -13.96 -32.87
C TYR A 46 13.37 -13.60 -32.18
N GLN A 47 12.31 -14.38 -32.36
CA GLN A 47 11.06 -14.25 -31.62
C GLN A 47 11.26 -14.49 -30.12
N PHE A 48 11.96 -15.57 -29.78
CA PHE A 48 12.34 -15.86 -28.39
C PHE A 48 13.23 -14.76 -27.80
N MET A 49 14.19 -14.26 -28.57
CA MET A 49 15.06 -13.16 -28.14
C MET A 49 14.29 -11.87 -27.88
N ALA A 50 13.30 -11.53 -28.71
CA ALA A 50 12.45 -10.36 -28.50
C ALA A 50 11.73 -10.44 -27.15
N ALA A 51 11.18 -11.62 -26.79
CA ALA A 51 10.55 -11.84 -25.50
C ALA A 51 11.57 -11.76 -24.34
N ALA A 52 12.75 -12.36 -24.50
CA ALA A 52 13.82 -12.30 -23.49
C ALA A 52 14.29 -10.86 -23.23
N LEU A 53 14.43 -10.04 -24.28
CA LEU A 53 14.78 -8.62 -24.14
C LEU A 53 13.75 -7.85 -23.31
N VAL A 54 12.44 -8.09 -23.46
CA VAL A 54 11.40 -7.46 -22.64
C VAL A 54 11.60 -7.78 -21.17
N VAL A 55 11.83 -9.06 -20.86
CA VAL A 55 12.01 -9.53 -19.47
C VAL A 55 13.29 -8.94 -18.85
N VAL A 56 14.39 -8.98 -19.59
CA VAL A 56 15.69 -8.46 -19.10
C VAL A 56 15.63 -6.96 -18.91
N ASP A 57 15.07 -6.20 -19.84
CA ASP A 57 14.90 -4.74 -19.73
C ASP A 57 14.10 -4.36 -18.51
N PHE A 58 12.97 -5.04 -18.29
CA PHE A 58 12.12 -4.82 -17.11
C PHE A 58 12.84 -5.12 -15.80
N LEU A 59 13.59 -6.23 -15.73
CA LEU A 59 14.39 -6.59 -14.56
C LEU A 59 15.49 -5.55 -14.29
N VAL A 60 16.23 -5.12 -15.31
CA VAL A 60 17.28 -4.10 -15.18
C VAL A 60 16.70 -2.77 -14.72
N ALA A 61 15.54 -2.38 -15.28
CA ALA A 61 14.84 -1.15 -14.90
C ALA A 61 14.52 -1.11 -13.40
N ILE A 62 14.08 -2.24 -12.83
CA ILE A 62 13.74 -2.37 -11.41
C ILE A 62 15.00 -2.46 -10.54
N MET A 63 15.91 -3.40 -10.85
CA MET A 63 17.08 -3.69 -10.00
C MET A 63 18.06 -2.52 -9.95
N CYS A 64 18.32 -1.88 -11.08
CA CYS A 64 19.24 -0.75 -11.17
C CYS A 64 18.58 0.60 -10.85
N SER A 65 17.27 0.62 -10.55
CA SER A 65 16.53 1.87 -10.32
C SER A 65 16.77 2.91 -11.43
N SER A 66 16.78 2.47 -12.70
CA SER A 66 17.20 3.25 -13.87
C SER A 66 16.44 4.58 -14.04
N TYR A 67 15.24 4.69 -13.46
CA TYR A 67 14.39 5.91 -13.54
C TYR A 67 14.35 6.72 -12.25
N LYS A 68 15.25 6.46 -11.29
CA LYS A 68 15.35 7.25 -10.07
C LYS A 68 15.57 8.73 -10.41
N ASN A 69 14.66 9.60 -9.96
CA ASN A 69 14.71 11.05 -10.19
C ASN A 69 14.67 11.48 -11.69
N VAL A 70 14.14 10.67 -12.62
CA VAL A 70 14.09 10.96 -14.07
C VAL A 70 13.54 12.34 -14.39
N LEU A 71 12.51 12.82 -13.65
CA LEU A 71 11.92 14.14 -13.86
C LEU A 71 12.82 15.31 -13.44
N ARG A 72 13.87 15.06 -12.64
CA ARG A 72 14.80 16.10 -12.13
C ARG A 72 16.20 16.01 -12.70
N ARG A 73 16.51 15.01 -13.53
CA ARG A 73 17.83 14.85 -14.15
C ARG A 73 18.09 15.92 -15.19
N GLY A 74 19.36 16.37 -15.29
CA GLY A 74 19.83 17.16 -16.42
C GLY A 74 19.94 16.31 -17.70
N PHE A 75 20.09 16.97 -18.85
CA PHE A 75 20.20 16.30 -20.16
C PHE A 75 21.36 15.29 -20.23
N TYR A 76 22.55 15.71 -19.80
CA TYR A 76 23.75 14.86 -19.79
C TYR A 76 23.57 13.62 -18.91
N ARG A 77 23.01 13.79 -17.72
CA ARG A 77 22.79 12.67 -16.79
C ARG A 77 21.74 11.68 -17.32
N GLU A 78 20.71 12.17 -18.00
CA GLU A 78 19.71 11.29 -18.63
C GLU A 78 20.34 10.48 -19.76
N PHE A 79 21.20 11.10 -20.60
CA PHE A 79 21.94 10.40 -21.63
C PHE A 79 22.84 9.30 -21.04
N ALA A 80 23.63 9.62 -20.01
CA ALA A 80 24.52 8.67 -19.36
C ALA A 80 23.73 7.48 -18.74
N GLU A 81 22.58 7.73 -18.12
CA GLU A 81 21.74 6.65 -17.57
C GLU A 81 21.10 5.80 -18.68
N THR A 82 20.76 6.39 -19.83
CA THR A 82 20.24 5.63 -20.99
C THR A 82 21.32 4.70 -21.57
N VAL A 83 22.53 5.20 -21.74
CA VAL A 83 23.68 4.38 -22.19
C VAL A 83 23.99 3.27 -21.18
N LYS A 84 24.08 3.60 -19.90
CA LYS A 84 24.32 2.62 -18.83
C LYS A 84 23.25 1.52 -18.83
N HIS A 85 21.98 1.88 -18.99
CA HIS A 85 20.87 0.93 -18.99
C HIS A 85 21.03 -0.10 -20.10
N ILE A 86 21.22 0.33 -21.36
CA ILE A 86 21.36 -0.61 -22.49
C ILE A 86 22.62 -1.47 -22.36
N CYS A 87 23.73 -0.92 -21.88
CA CYS A 87 24.95 -1.69 -21.65
C CYS A 87 24.72 -2.84 -20.67
N ILE A 88 23.94 -2.62 -19.59
CA ILE A 88 23.61 -3.68 -18.62
C ILE A 88 22.67 -4.70 -19.26
N VAL A 89 21.65 -4.27 -19.99
CA VAL A 89 20.72 -5.16 -20.70
C VAL A 89 21.49 -6.07 -21.68
N GLU A 90 22.35 -5.48 -22.51
CA GLU A 90 23.16 -6.25 -23.46
C GLU A 90 24.14 -7.23 -22.76
N ALA A 91 24.81 -6.78 -21.71
CA ALA A 91 25.70 -7.65 -20.94
C ALA A 91 24.96 -8.89 -20.40
N ILE A 92 23.76 -8.72 -19.85
CA ILE A 92 22.94 -9.84 -19.38
C ILE A 92 22.51 -10.75 -20.53
N VAL A 93 22.05 -10.17 -21.63
CA VAL A 93 21.63 -10.94 -22.83
C VAL A 93 22.79 -11.74 -23.40
N ILE A 94 23.99 -11.16 -23.49
CA ILE A 94 25.20 -11.86 -23.95
C ILE A 94 25.51 -13.05 -23.06
N VAL A 95 25.46 -12.90 -21.72
CA VAL A 95 25.66 -13.99 -20.77
C VAL A 95 24.62 -15.08 -20.95
N VAL A 96 23.35 -14.75 -21.13
CA VAL A 96 22.26 -15.70 -21.36
C VAL A 96 22.48 -16.48 -22.66
N VAL A 97 22.72 -15.77 -23.77
CA VAL A 97 22.96 -16.40 -25.08
C VAL A 97 24.18 -17.34 -25.07
N PHE A 98 25.24 -16.93 -24.37
CA PHE A 98 26.44 -17.75 -24.22
C PHE A 98 26.14 -19.00 -23.36
N SER A 99 25.46 -18.84 -22.23
CA SER A 99 25.11 -19.93 -21.30
C SER A 99 24.21 -20.99 -21.94
N LEU A 100 23.27 -20.54 -22.80
CA LEU A 100 22.36 -21.43 -23.54
C LEU A 100 23.01 -22.05 -24.79
N LYS A 101 24.30 -21.75 -25.08
CA LYS A 101 25.03 -22.21 -26.28
C LYS A 101 24.34 -21.85 -27.62
N THR A 102 23.56 -20.79 -27.64
CA THR A 102 22.78 -20.33 -28.81
C THR A 102 23.50 -19.21 -29.58
N SER A 103 24.73 -18.89 -29.23
CA SER A 103 25.49 -17.74 -29.76
C SER A 103 25.67 -17.77 -31.28
N THR A 104 25.67 -18.95 -31.91
CA THR A 104 25.77 -19.12 -33.38
C THR A 104 24.49 -18.76 -34.11
N SER A 105 23.34 -18.73 -33.43
CA SER A 105 22.03 -18.45 -34.01
C SER A 105 21.72 -16.95 -34.14
N PHE A 106 22.59 -16.08 -33.55
CA PHE A 106 22.37 -14.65 -33.54
C PHE A 106 23.52 -13.88 -34.17
N SER A 107 23.17 -12.84 -34.96
CA SER A 107 24.16 -11.92 -35.50
C SER A 107 24.61 -10.89 -34.47
N ARG A 108 25.89 -10.88 -34.12
CA ARG A 108 26.48 -9.87 -33.19
C ARG A 108 26.22 -8.45 -33.68
N THR A 109 26.24 -8.23 -34.98
CA THR A 109 26.00 -6.91 -35.61
C THR A 109 24.62 -6.36 -35.26
N VAL A 110 23.59 -7.24 -35.12
CA VAL A 110 22.23 -6.83 -34.74
C VAL A 110 22.22 -6.21 -33.34
N PHE A 111 22.94 -6.76 -32.38
CA PHE A 111 23.01 -6.22 -31.02
C PHE A 111 23.69 -4.84 -30.98
N TYR A 112 24.84 -4.68 -31.65
CA TYR A 112 25.51 -3.37 -31.70
C TYR A 112 24.67 -2.28 -32.38
N ILE A 113 24.00 -2.61 -33.49
CA ILE A 113 23.10 -1.68 -34.15
C ILE A 113 21.88 -1.39 -33.26
N MET A 114 21.32 -2.39 -32.60
CA MET A 114 20.21 -2.24 -31.64
C MET A 114 20.58 -1.26 -30.53
N ALA A 115 21.76 -1.42 -29.90
CA ALA A 115 22.19 -0.52 -28.82
C ALA A 115 22.30 0.92 -29.31
N ALA A 116 22.92 1.14 -30.48
CA ALA A 116 23.06 2.47 -31.03
C ALA A 116 21.70 3.13 -31.32
N ILE A 117 20.80 2.42 -31.98
CA ILE A 117 19.45 2.89 -32.29
C ILE A 117 18.65 3.15 -31.00
N TYR A 118 18.73 2.22 -30.03
CA TYR A 118 18.03 2.36 -28.73
C TYR A 118 18.45 3.63 -28.01
N VAL A 119 19.75 3.91 -27.89
CA VAL A 119 20.24 5.11 -27.20
C VAL A 119 19.63 6.37 -27.83
N VAL A 120 19.57 6.46 -29.15
CA VAL A 120 18.99 7.63 -29.82
C VAL A 120 17.49 7.74 -29.59
N ILE A 121 16.76 6.66 -29.87
CA ILE A 121 15.28 6.66 -29.77
C ILE A 121 14.84 6.84 -28.31
N SER A 122 15.36 6.02 -27.39
CA SER A 122 14.98 6.08 -25.99
C SER A 122 15.32 7.43 -25.36
N TYR A 123 16.48 8.00 -25.63
CA TYR A 123 16.86 9.32 -25.13
C TYR A 123 15.87 10.41 -25.57
N ILE A 124 15.52 10.46 -26.86
CA ILE A 124 14.55 11.43 -27.39
C ILE A 124 13.17 11.22 -26.77
N VAL A 125 12.68 9.99 -26.75
CA VAL A 125 11.37 9.64 -26.19
C VAL A 125 11.29 9.99 -24.71
N ARG A 126 12.33 9.69 -23.92
CA ARG A 126 12.40 10.05 -22.49
C ARG A 126 12.34 11.56 -22.28
N LEU A 127 13.03 12.35 -23.11
CA LEU A 127 12.99 13.82 -23.01
C LEU A 127 11.60 14.37 -23.33
N LEU A 128 10.96 13.89 -24.40
CA LEU A 128 9.62 14.31 -24.80
C LEU A 128 8.57 13.91 -23.75
N TRP A 129 8.62 12.66 -23.29
CA TRP A 129 7.72 12.17 -22.26
C TRP A 129 7.88 12.91 -20.93
N ARG A 130 9.12 13.20 -20.55
CA ARG A 130 9.42 14.03 -19.38
C ARG A 130 8.78 15.41 -19.46
N ALA A 131 8.90 16.06 -20.62
CA ALA A 131 8.27 17.37 -20.85
C ALA A 131 6.75 17.29 -20.77
N TYR A 132 6.14 16.25 -21.35
CA TYR A 132 4.70 16.01 -21.26
C TYR A 132 4.24 15.77 -19.82
N VAL A 133 4.92 14.87 -19.10
CA VAL A 133 4.58 14.56 -17.70
C VAL A 133 4.73 15.79 -16.81
N LYS A 134 5.77 16.60 -16.99
CA LYS A 134 5.92 17.86 -16.25
C LYS A 134 4.74 18.79 -16.50
N ARG A 135 4.38 19.05 -17.75
CA ARG A 135 3.21 19.90 -18.10
C ARG A 135 1.89 19.35 -17.51
N LYS A 136 1.70 18.04 -17.55
CA LYS A 136 0.52 17.39 -16.97
C LYS A 136 0.48 17.55 -15.45
N LEU A 137 1.62 17.39 -14.77
CA LEU A 137 1.73 17.54 -13.33
C LEU A 137 1.55 18.97 -12.84
N GLU A 138 1.91 19.97 -13.64
CA GLU A 138 1.64 21.39 -13.37
C GLU A 138 0.15 21.72 -13.37
N LYS A 139 -0.66 20.96 -14.12
CA LYS A 139 -2.13 21.09 -14.17
C LYS A 139 -2.87 20.29 -13.11
N TYR A 140 -2.26 19.26 -12.53
CA TYR A 140 -2.91 18.43 -11.50
C TYR A 140 -2.59 18.96 -10.10
N THR A 141 -3.64 19.06 -9.28
CA THR A 141 -3.49 19.27 -7.84
C THR A 141 -2.63 18.16 -7.26
N GLY A 142 -1.44 18.52 -6.78
CA GLY A 142 -0.50 17.58 -6.11
C GLY A 142 -1.13 16.94 -4.87
N ARG A 143 -0.41 16.04 -4.20
CA ARG A 143 -0.88 15.42 -2.95
C ARG A 143 -1.10 16.49 -1.90
N PRO A 144 -2.22 16.44 -1.17
CA PRO A 144 -2.47 17.38 -0.11
C PRO A 144 -1.38 17.26 0.97
N LEU A 145 -0.77 18.37 1.30
CA LEU A 145 0.17 18.53 2.40
C LEU A 145 -0.37 19.62 3.30
N LEU A 146 -0.59 19.28 4.57
CA LEU A 146 -0.89 20.24 5.60
C LEU A 146 0.41 20.80 6.15
N VAL A 147 0.48 22.11 6.34
CA VAL A 147 1.66 22.78 6.90
C VAL A 147 1.32 23.33 8.27
N ILE A 148 2.15 23.06 9.25
CA ILE A 148 2.10 23.63 10.60
C ILE A 148 3.30 24.56 10.72
N THR A 149 3.05 25.85 10.97
CA THR A 149 4.09 26.88 10.98
C THR A 149 3.68 28.05 11.87
N ASN A 150 4.62 28.91 12.19
CA ASN A 150 4.35 30.20 12.84
C ASN A 150 3.99 31.27 11.79
N LYS A 151 3.43 32.39 12.25
CA LYS A 151 2.96 33.49 11.41
C LYS A 151 4.07 34.07 10.53
N ASP A 152 5.27 34.25 11.09
CA ASP A 152 6.41 34.88 10.40
C ASP A 152 6.87 34.10 9.16
N ARG A 153 6.65 32.79 9.15
CA ARG A 153 7.07 31.90 8.06
C ARG A 153 6.04 31.76 6.92
N ILE A 154 4.78 32.20 7.15
CA ILE A 154 3.71 32.02 6.16
C ILE A 154 4.07 32.64 4.80
N GLU A 155 4.63 33.86 4.81
CA GLU A 155 5.00 34.56 3.58
C GLU A 155 6.09 33.81 2.78
N GLU A 156 7.10 33.30 3.46
CA GLU A 156 8.17 32.52 2.86
C GLU A 156 7.66 31.23 2.23
N ILE A 157 6.79 30.50 2.95
CA ILE A 157 6.17 29.26 2.46
C ILE A 157 5.25 29.55 1.28
N ALA A 158 4.47 30.64 1.32
CA ALA A 158 3.62 31.03 0.21
C ALA A 158 4.41 31.40 -1.05
N LYS A 159 5.53 32.11 -0.91
CA LYS A 159 6.48 32.37 -2.01
C LYS A 159 7.08 31.08 -2.55
N ALA A 160 7.48 30.17 -1.67
CA ALA A 160 8.01 28.86 -2.06
C ALA A 160 6.96 27.99 -2.80
N LYS A 161 5.68 28.06 -2.40
CA LYS A 161 4.57 27.42 -3.12
C LYS A 161 4.44 27.97 -4.56
N LYS A 162 4.40 29.30 -4.72
CA LYS A 162 4.32 29.95 -6.05
C LYS A 162 5.49 29.56 -6.97
N LEU A 163 6.68 29.34 -6.40
CA LEU A 163 7.85 28.87 -7.14
C LEU A 163 7.87 27.36 -7.40
N GLY A 164 6.81 26.63 -7.01
CA GLY A 164 6.72 25.17 -7.19
C GLY A 164 7.75 24.37 -6.38
N LYS A 165 8.33 24.95 -5.32
CA LYS A 165 9.37 24.30 -4.51
C LYS A 165 8.87 23.02 -3.83
N TYR A 166 7.58 22.95 -3.49
CA TYR A 166 6.97 21.80 -2.81
C TYR A 166 6.48 20.70 -3.75
N PHE A 167 6.67 20.86 -5.06
CA PHE A 167 6.29 19.83 -6.02
C PHE A 167 6.88 18.45 -5.64
N PRO A 168 6.12 17.36 -5.63
CA PRO A 168 4.78 17.14 -6.17
C PRO A 168 3.63 17.30 -5.13
N TYR A 169 3.85 18.06 -4.08
CA TYR A 169 2.84 18.34 -3.06
C TYR A 169 2.02 19.57 -3.42
N ASN A 170 0.74 19.55 -3.07
CA ASN A 170 -0.09 20.73 -3.02
C ASN A 170 -0.26 21.13 -1.55
N LEU A 171 0.19 22.32 -1.20
CA LEU A 171 -0.11 22.89 0.10
C LEU A 171 -1.59 23.21 0.15
N ALA A 172 -2.37 22.30 0.73
CA ALA A 172 -3.82 22.39 0.76
C ALA A 172 -4.30 23.39 1.80
N ALA A 173 -3.66 23.41 2.97
CA ALA A 173 -4.07 24.18 4.12
C ALA A 173 -2.88 24.41 5.08
N MET A 174 -3.04 25.34 6.00
CA MET A 174 -2.07 25.67 7.06
C MET A 174 -2.72 25.66 8.44
N ILE A 175 -1.90 25.32 9.44
CA ILE A 175 -2.19 25.54 10.86
C ILE A 175 -1.12 26.51 11.38
N VAL A 176 -1.55 27.51 12.11
CA VAL A 176 -0.66 28.51 12.71
C VAL A 176 -0.51 28.20 14.20
N THR A 177 0.74 28.26 14.70
CA THR A 177 1.09 27.78 16.04
C THR A 177 1.05 28.88 17.10
N ASP A 178 1.33 30.11 16.71
CA ASP A 178 1.56 31.27 17.58
C ASP A 178 0.37 32.23 17.67
N GLU A 179 -0.54 32.24 16.69
CA GLU A 179 -1.74 33.07 16.69
C GLU A 179 -2.98 32.28 16.23
N ASP A 180 -4.14 32.66 16.71
CA ASP A 180 -5.42 32.11 16.23
C ASP A 180 -5.89 32.89 14.99
N LEU A 181 -5.55 32.37 13.83
CA LEU A 181 -5.93 32.89 12.52
C LEU A 181 -6.92 31.96 11.80
N GLN A 182 -7.57 31.05 12.53
CA GLN A 182 -8.48 30.05 11.95
C GLN A 182 -9.57 30.67 11.09
N GLY A 183 -9.84 30.08 9.93
CA GLY A 183 -10.83 30.55 8.96
C GLY A 183 -10.34 31.70 8.08
N GLY A 184 -9.15 32.24 8.34
CA GLY A 184 -8.55 33.30 7.54
C GLY A 184 -7.78 32.81 6.32
N ILE A 185 -7.51 33.75 5.40
CA ILE A 185 -6.62 33.55 4.25
C ILE A 185 -5.44 34.52 4.40
N VAL A 186 -4.25 33.97 4.62
CA VAL A 186 -3.02 34.76 4.71
C VAL A 186 -2.09 34.42 3.56
N CYS A 187 -1.64 35.43 2.82
CA CYS A 187 -0.79 35.28 1.63
C CYS A 187 -1.32 34.27 0.57
N GLY A 188 -2.66 34.11 0.50
CA GLY A 188 -3.31 33.15 -0.41
C GLY A 188 -3.26 31.69 0.07
N MET A 189 -3.02 31.47 1.37
CA MET A 189 -3.08 30.18 2.04
C MET A 189 -4.26 30.15 3.01
N ASN A 190 -5.06 29.09 2.98
CA ASN A 190 -6.17 28.89 3.90
C ASN A 190 -5.64 28.41 5.25
N ILE A 191 -6.01 29.07 6.33
CA ILE A 191 -5.72 28.67 7.70
C ILE A 191 -6.94 27.93 8.24
N VAL A 192 -6.81 26.60 8.41
CA VAL A 192 -7.95 25.71 8.65
C VAL A 192 -8.17 25.37 10.12
N ALA A 193 -7.14 25.51 10.93
CA ALA A 193 -7.18 25.17 12.34
C ALA A 193 -6.09 25.98 13.12
N ASN A 194 -6.23 26.01 14.42
CA ASN A 194 -5.21 26.46 15.36
C ASN A 194 -4.57 25.23 16.07
N MET A 195 -3.66 25.46 17.01
CA MET A 195 -2.99 24.37 17.72
C MET A 195 -3.92 23.52 18.58
N ASP A 196 -5.00 24.09 19.10
CA ASP A 196 -5.90 23.40 20.03
C ASP A 196 -6.82 22.41 19.30
N ASN A 197 -7.25 22.72 18.08
CA ASN A 197 -8.11 21.86 17.26
C ASN A 197 -7.40 21.18 16.06
N ALA A 198 -6.07 21.28 16.01
CA ALA A 198 -5.25 20.70 14.94
C ALA A 198 -5.45 19.21 14.77
N LEU A 199 -5.52 18.45 15.87
CA LEU A 199 -5.71 16.99 15.84
C LEU A 199 -7.09 16.59 15.33
N GLU A 200 -8.12 17.30 15.73
CA GLU A 200 -9.49 17.09 15.29
C GLU A 200 -9.58 17.29 13.78
N TYR A 201 -9.12 18.45 13.29
CA TYR A 201 -9.08 18.73 11.86
C TYR A 201 -8.33 17.67 11.05
N ILE A 202 -7.14 17.25 11.51
CA ILE A 202 -6.33 16.24 10.83
C ILE A 202 -7.03 14.89 10.80
N SER A 203 -7.74 14.53 11.87
CA SER A 203 -8.46 13.27 11.97
C SER A 203 -9.69 13.21 11.08
N GLU A 204 -10.45 14.32 11.00
CA GLU A 204 -11.69 14.40 10.22
C GLU A 204 -11.43 14.48 8.72
N ASN A 205 -10.38 15.19 8.32
CA ASN A 205 -10.06 15.42 6.91
C ASN A 205 -9.10 14.38 6.31
N ASN A 206 -8.82 13.26 7.02
CA ASN A 206 -7.98 12.16 6.54
C ASN A 206 -6.62 12.64 6.00
N ILE A 207 -5.96 13.57 6.70
CA ILE A 207 -4.64 14.09 6.31
C ILE A 207 -3.60 12.99 6.48
N GLU A 208 -2.92 12.65 5.39
CA GLU A 208 -1.90 11.59 5.38
C GLU A 208 -0.49 12.13 5.67
N GLU A 209 -0.20 13.37 5.30
CA GLU A 209 1.16 13.95 5.38
C GLU A 209 1.09 15.39 5.91
N VAL A 210 1.95 15.69 6.89
CA VAL A 210 2.05 17.00 7.56
C VAL A 210 3.50 17.48 7.46
N LEU A 211 3.72 18.75 7.13
CA LEU A 211 5.01 19.43 7.26
C LEU A 211 4.99 20.33 8.49
N ILE A 212 5.87 20.09 9.43
CA ILE A 212 6.11 20.97 10.57
C ILE A 212 7.32 21.85 10.25
N ASP A 213 7.08 23.13 10.11
CA ASP A 213 8.11 24.18 9.90
C ASP A 213 8.14 25.16 11.07
N ASP A 214 7.70 24.72 12.23
CA ASP A 214 7.85 25.37 13.51
C ASP A 214 8.41 24.35 14.50
N ASN A 215 9.51 24.69 15.16
CA ASN A 215 10.24 23.79 16.04
C ASN A 215 10.33 24.32 17.48
N GLU A 216 9.60 25.35 17.79
CA GLU A 216 9.63 25.96 19.10
C GLU A 216 8.36 25.66 19.90
N GLY A 217 8.55 24.90 20.98
CA GLY A 217 7.56 24.72 22.04
C GLY A 217 7.10 23.28 22.28
N ALA A 218 6.86 22.97 23.55
CA ALA A 218 6.35 21.69 24.04
C ALA A 218 5.02 21.29 23.40
N LYS A 219 4.19 22.24 22.95
CA LYS A 219 2.93 21.99 22.26
C LYS A 219 3.15 21.35 20.89
N VAL A 220 4.16 21.78 20.12
CA VAL A 220 4.49 21.21 18.80
C VAL A 220 5.04 19.80 18.96
N GLU A 221 5.89 19.56 19.96
CA GLU A 221 6.41 18.22 20.27
C GLU A 221 5.28 17.26 20.66
N ALA A 222 4.37 17.69 21.54
CA ALA A 222 3.21 16.88 21.94
C ALA A 222 2.26 16.60 20.78
N LEU A 223 2.04 17.57 19.89
CA LEU A 223 1.25 17.39 18.67
C LEU A 223 1.90 16.37 17.75
N MET A 224 3.21 16.46 17.56
CA MET A 224 3.97 15.55 16.71
C MET A 224 3.88 14.10 17.21
N GLU A 225 4.03 13.88 18.52
CA GLU A 225 3.86 12.57 19.12
C GLU A 225 2.48 11.97 18.82
N LYS A 226 1.42 12.77 19.01
CA LYS A 226 0.05 12.35 18.69
C LYS A 226 -0.16 12.07 17.21
N LEU A 227 0.42 12.87 16.31
CA LEU A 227 0.38 12.63 14.86
C LEU A 227 1.05 11.30 14.48
N LEU A 228 2.18 10.98 15.11
CA LEU A 228 2.86 9.70 14.91
C LEU A 228 2.03 8.52 15.41
N LEU A 229 1.38 8.65 16.57
CA LEU A 229 0.47 7.64 17.10
C LEU A 229 -0.75 7.42 16.19
N MET A 230 -1.21 8.47 15.50
CA MET A 230 -2.27 8.37 14.48
C MET A 230 -1.79 7.74 13.16
N GLY A 231 -0.49 7.52 13.00
CA GLY A 231 0.10 7.00 11.76
C GLY A 231 0.24 8.04 10.65
N VAL A 232 0.12 9.33 10.96
CA VAL A 232 0.35 10.43 10.02
C VAL A 232 1.85 10.54 9.73
N VAL A 233 2.21 10.81 8.48
CA VAL A 233 3.60 11.05 8.11
C VAL A 233 3.97 12.49 8.41
N VAL A 234 4.91 12.68 9.31
CA VAL A 234 5.40 14.00 9.70
C VAL A 234 6.72 14.28 8.98
N HIS A 235 6.76 15.41 8.30
CA HIS A 235 7.98 16.03 7.75
C HIS A 235 8.36 17.17 8.66
N ILE A 236 9.64 17.27 8.97
CA ILE A 236 10.16 18.34 9.82
C ILE A 236 11.19 19.11 9.01
N SER A 237 11.08 20.43 9.02
CA SER A 237 12.06 21.30 8.42
C SER A 237 13.38 21.19 9.17
N LEU A 238 14.49 21.02 8.44
CA LEU A 238 15.83 20.89 9.05
C LEU A 238 16.42 22.20 9.56
N VAL A 239 15.70 23.29 9.41
CA VAL A 239 16.22 24.61 9.80
C VAL A 239 16.43 24.71 11.29
N GLN A 240 15.82 23.81 12.07
CA GLN A 240 15.99 23.76 13.53
C GLN A 240 15.96 22.31 14.06
N LYS A 241 16.89 22.00 14.95
CA LYS A 241 17.10 20.88 15.88
C LYS A 241 16.92 19.42 15.42
N LEU A 242 18.03 18.70 15.59
CA LEU A 242 18.23 17.27 15.26
C LEU A 242 17.71 16.27 16.30
N ASP A 243 17.25 16.69 17.47
CA ASP A 243 16.81 15.81 18.56
C ASP A 243 15.30 15.64 18.54
N MET A 244 14.81 14.68 17.77
CA MET A 244 13.38 14.48 17.65
C MET A 244 12.96 13.02 17.80
N TYR A 245 11.78 12.83 18.39
CA TYR A 245 11.13 11.56 18.63
C TYR A 245 10.65 10.89 17.33
N GLY A 246 10.65 9.59 17.31
CA GLY A 246 10.13 8.74 16.23
C GLY A 246 10.98 7.50 15.99
N GLN A 247 10.33 6.38 15.64
CA GLN A 247 10.99 5.07 15.51
C GLN A 247 11.83 4.95 14.25
N SER A 248 11.38 5.53 13.13
CA SER A 248 12.09 5.47 11.85
C SER A 248 12.26 6.88 11.28
N LYS A 249 13.51 7.33 11.19
CA LYS A 249 13.88 8.67 10.70
C LYS A 249 14.74 8.54 9.46
N TYR A 250 14.49 9.37 8.45
CA TYR A 250 15.38 9.50 7.30
C TYR A 250 15.29 10.89 6.69
N ILE A 251 16.40 11.33 6.11
CA ILE A 251 16.45 12.60 5.41
C ILE A 251 15.82 12.43 4.03
N SER A 252 14.88 13.29 3.68
CA SER A 252 14.23 13.29 2.38
C SER A 252 14.15 14.70 1.80
N LYS A 253 13.91 14.81 0.48
CA LYS A 253 13.62 16.10 -0.16
C LYS A 253 12.12 16.31 -0.30
N LEU A 254 11.65 17.43 0.22
CA LEU A 254 10.31 17.93 0.02
C LEU A 254 10.40 19.19 -0.86
N GLY A 255 10.07 19.08 -2.15
CA GLY A 255 10.39 20.17 -3.08
C GLY A 255 11.91 20.39 -3.19
N ASN A 256 12.40 21.56 -2.81
CA ASN A 256 13.82 21.90 -2.76
C ASN A 256 14.42 21.74 -1.36
N ASP A 257 13.60 21.59 -0.33
CA ASP A 257 14.05 21.57 1.04
C ASP A 257 14.49 20.16 1.46
N MET A 258 15.52 20.10 2.28
CA MET A 258 15.92 18.87 2.97
C MET A 258 15.09 18.79 4.26
N VAL A 259 14.42 17.67 4.46
CA VAL A 259 13.57 17.46 5.64
C VAL A 259 13.90 16.13 6.31
N ILE A 260 13.75 16.07 7.63
CA ILE A 260 13.71 14.81 8.34
C ILE A 260 12.28 14.29 8.24
N THR A 261 12.14 13.07 7.73
CA THR A 261 10.87 12.37 7.70
C THR A 261 10.87 11.32 8.78
N THR A 262 9.82 11.32 9.61
CA THR A 262 9.60 10.28 10.60
C THR A 262 8.29 9.54 10.32
N CYS A 263 8.27 8.25 10.60
CA CYS A 263 7.11 7.39 10.41
C CYS A 263 7.24 6.14 11.30
N ILE A 264 6.14 5.41 11.49
CA ILE A 264 6.15 4.18 12.30
C ILE A 264 7.08 3.14 11.69
N ASN A 265 7.07 2.97 10.36
CA ASN A 265 7.98 2.08 9.65
C ASN A 265 8.30 2.63 8.25
N ASN A 266 9.52 2.38 7.79
CA ASN A 266 10.02 2.84 6.50
C ASN A 266 10.28 1.64 5.58
N ALA A 267 9.26 1.21 4.85
CA ALA A 267 9.38 0.17 3.85
C ALA A 267 9.90 0.72 2.51
N SER A 268 10.83 0.03 1.89
CA SER A 268 11.29 0.35 0.53
C SER A 268 10.21 0.01 -0.51
N GLU A 269 10.26 0.66 -1.67
CA GLU A 269 9.29 0.36 -2.75
C GLU A 269 9.45 -1.06 -3.31
N SER A 270 10.66 -1.59 -3.33
CA SER A 270 10.92 -2.99 -3.70
C SER A 270 10.25 -3.97 -2.74
N GLU A 271 10.33 -3.72 -1.44
CA GLU A 271 9.65 -4.55 -0.44
C GLU A 271 8.12 -4.46 -0.59
N LEU A 272 7.57 -3.26 -0.81
CA LEU A 272 6.14 -3.09 -1.06
C LEU A 272 5.69 -3.74 -2.37
N PHE A 273 6.55 -3.76 -3.39
CA PHE A 273 6.28 -4.48 -4.63
C PHE A 273 6.25 -5.98 -4.41
N ILE A 274 7.25 -6.54 -3.74
CA ILE A 274 7.29 -7.96 -3.41
C ILE A 274 6.07 -8.34 -2.57
N LYS A 275 5.74 -7.53 -1.55
CA LYS A 275 4.52 -7.74 -0.76
C LYS A 275 3.27 -7.79 -1.65
N ARG A 276 3.11 -6.83 -2.57
CA ARG A 276 1.95 -6.79 -3.46
C ARG A 276 1.92 -7.97 -4.43
N THR A 277 3.09 -8.43 -4.90
CA THR A 277 3.20 -9.62 -5.74
C THR A 277 2.75 -10.87 -4.98
N ILE A 278 3.22 -11.05 -3.74
CA ILE A 278 2.78 -12.13 -2.85
C ILE A 278 1.26 -12.05 -2.62
N ASP A 279 0.74 -10.85 -2.34
CA ASP A 279 -0.70 -10.61 -2.17
C ASP A 279 -1.50 -11.06 -3.41
N ILE A 280 -1.06 -10.69 -4.62
CA ILE A 280 -1.76 -11.03 -5.87
C ILE A 280 -1.70 -12.54 -6.11
N VAL A 281 -0.52 -13.17 -6.01
CA VAL A 281 -0.36 -14.61 -6.23
C VAL A 281 -1.22 -15.40 -5.24
N GLY A 282 -1.14 -15.08 -3.95
CA GLY A 282 -1.95 -15.75 -2.93
C GLY A 282 -3.45 -15.47 -3.10
N ALA A 283 -3.83 -14.26 -3.53
CA ALA A 283 -5.23 -13.94 -3.79
C ALA A 283 -5.79 -14.71 -4.99
N LEU A 284 -5.02 -14.90 -6.05
CA LEU A 284 -5.46 -15.71 -7.21
C LEU A 284 -5.74 -17.15 -6.79
N VAL A 285 -4.84 -17.75 -6.01
CA VAL A 285 -5.05 -19.10 -5.45
C VAL A 285 -6.30 -19.13 -4.54
N GLY A 286 -6.39 -18.14 -3.62
CA GLY A 286 -7.52 -18.04 -2.70
C GLY A 286 -8.86 -17.80 -3.42
N CYS A 287 -8.91 -16.97 -4.46
CA CYS A 287 -10.10 -16.75 -5.28
C CYS A 287 -10.51 -18.05 -6.01
N PHE A 288 -9.56 -18.79 -6.57
CA PHE A 288 -9.85 -20.08 -7.20
C PHE A 288 -10.48 -21.07 -6.22
N ILE A 289 -9.90 -21.19 -5.01
CA ILE A 289 -10.48 -22.02 -3.94
C ILE A 289 -11.87 -21.50 -3.54
N THR A 290 -12.05 -20.17 -3.43
CA THR A 290 -13.35 -19.56 -3.09
C THR A 290 -14.43 -19.95 -4.09
N VAL A 291 -14.14 -19.97 -5.37
CA VAL A 291 -15.07 -20.38 -6.41
C VAL A 291 -15.49 -21.85 -6.21
N ILE A 292 -14.52 -22.75 -5.96
CA ILE A 292 -14.82 -24.16 -5.68
C ILE A 292 -15.69 -24.28 -4.41
N LEU A 293 -15.30 -23.62 -3.32
CA LEU A 293 -16.07 -23.65 -2.07
C LEU A 293 -17.49 -23.11 -2.27
N THR A 294 -17.69 -22.12 -3.13
CA THR A 294 -19.01 -21.55 -3.40
C THR A 294 -19.96 -22.59 -4.01
N ILE A 295 -19.46 -23.50 -4.83
CA ILE A 295 -20.27 -24.58 -5.44
C ILE A 295 -20.81 -25.53 -4.36
N PHE A 296 -20.02 -25.81 -3.33
CA PHE A 296 -20.45 -26.75 -2.26
C PHE A 296 -21.15 -26.04 -1.09
N ILE A 297 -20.60 -24.92 -0.62
CA ILE A 297 -21.10 -24.20 0.56
C ILE A 297 -22.35 -23.38 0.23
N GLY A 298 -22.41 -22.80 -0.96
CA GLY A 298 -23.50 -21.92 -1.41
C GLY A 298 -24.87 -22.56 -1.32
N PRO A 299 -25.10 -23.75 -1.90
CA PRO A 299 -26.38 -24.45 -1.81
C PRO A 299 -26.79 -24.76 -0.36
N ILE A 300 -25.83 -25.15 0.50
CA ILE A 300 -26.11 -25.49 1.91
C ILE A 300 -26.57 -24.24 2.67
N ILE A 301 -25.89 -23.10 2.47
CA ILE A 301 -26.31 -21.82 3.06
C ILE A 301 -27.71 -21.45 2.59
N TYR A 302 -27.98 -21.54 1.29
CA TYR A 302 -29.28 -21.19 0.71
C TYR A 302 -30.43 -22.06 1.24
N ILE A 303 -30.22 -23.36 1.35
CA ILE A 303 -31.23 -24.31 1.89
C ILE A 303 -31.52 -24.06 3.35
N LYS A 304 -30.47 -23.78 4.16
CA LYS A 304 -30.62 -23.57 5.63
C LYS A 304 -31.14 -22.18 5.98
N SER A 305 -30.86 -21.20 5.16
CA SER A 305 -31.27 -19.80 5.33
C SER A 305 -31.41 -19.15 3.94
N PRO A 306 -32.61 -19.13 3.33
CA PRO A 306 -32.82 -18.51 2.03
C PRO A 306 -32.32 -17.07 1.97
N GLY A 307 -31.69 -16.69 0.83
CA GLY A 307 -31.13 -15.35 0.63
C GLY A 307 -29.69 -15.38 0.09
N PRO A 308 -28.96 -14.24 0.08
CA PRO A 308 -27.64 -14.13 -0.51
C PRO A 308 -26.62 -15.07 0.16
N ILE A 309 -25.79 -15.72 -0.65
CA ILE A 309 -24.73 -16.65 -0.17
C ILE A 309 -23.58 -15.86 0.46
N PHE A 310 -23.25 -14.71 -0.11
CA PHE A 310 -22.21 -13.82 0.39
C PHE A 310 -22.80 -12.75 1.29
N PHE A 311 -22.10 -12.52 2.38
CA PHE A 311 -22.32 -11.40 3.27
C PHE A 311 -21.30 -10.31 2.95
N LYS A 312 -21.74 -9.06 2.90
CA LYS A 312 -20.89 -7.88 2.74
C LYS A 312 -21.10 -6.92 3.89
N GLN A 313 -20.03 -6.49 4.51
CA GLN A 313 -20.07 -5.53 5.61
C GLN A 313 -19.12 -4.38 5.36
N LYS A 314 -19.59 -3.16 5.63
CA LYS A 314 -18.74 -1.96 5.55
C LYS A 314 -17.71 -2.00 6.68
N ARG A 315 -16.44 -1.90 6.33
CA ARG A 315 -15.30 -1.93 7.25
C ARG A 315 -14.39 -0.75 6.99
N VAL A 316 -13.60 -0.40 8.00
CA VAL A 316 -12.61 0.66 7.90
C VAL A 316 -11.25 0.06 7.58
N GLY A 317 -10.63 0.53 6.53
CA GLY A 317 -9.33 0.09 6.04
C GLY A 317 -8.24 1.13 6.27
N LYS A 318 -7.19 1.05 5.45
CA LYS A 318 -6.02 1.92 5.56
C LYS A 318 -6.41 3.40 5.54
N ASN A 319 -5.87 4.16 6.50
CA ASN A 319 -6.08 5.61 6.68
C ASN A 319 -7.56 6.00 6.81
N GLY A 320 -8.38 5.17 7.44
CA GLY A 320 -9.80 5.47 7.65
C GLY A 320 -10.70 5.27 6.42
N LYS A 321 -10.17 4.84 5.25
CA LYS A 321 -10.97 4.61 4.04
C LYS A 321 -11.85 3.39 4.20
N THR A 322 -13.15 3.55 4.01
CA THR A 322 -14.10 2.44 4.11
C THR A 322 -14.10 1.57 2.84
N PHE A 323 -14.36 0.28 3.02
CA PHE A 323 -14.53 -0.69 1.94
C PHE A 323 -15.54 -1.76 2.34
N TYR A 324 -16.03 -2.55 1.37
CA TYR A 324 -16.89 -3.70 1.66
C TYR A 324 -16.05 -4.96 1.79
N LEU A 325 -16.11 -5.59 2.96
CA LEU A 325 -15.51 -6.89 3.25
C LEU A 325 -16.48 -7.99 2.88
N TYR A 326 -16.01 -9.01 2.15
CA TYR A 326 -16.80 -10.15 1.70
C TYR A 326 -16.54 -11.38 2.57
N LYS A 327 -17.61 -12.09 2.96
CA LYS A 327 -17.57 -13.38 3.65
C LYS A 327 -18.65 -14.30 3.10
N PHE A 328 -18.54 -15.61 3.37
CA PHE A 328 -19.73 -16.46 3.30
C PHE A 328 -20.67 -16.11 4.44
N ARG A 329 -21.96 -16.14 4.17
CA ARG A 329 -22.97 -15.86 5.17
C ARG A 329 -23.07 -17.00 6.17
N THR A 330 -22.73 -16.75 7.43
CA THR A 330 -22.78 -17.71 8.54
C THR A 330 -23.88 -17.40 9.53
N MET A 331 -24.56 -16.25 9.39
CA MET A 331 -25.62 -15.78 10.28
C MET A 331 -26.93 -15.57 9.52
N TYR A 332 -28.03 -15.55 10.23
CA TYR A 332 -29.34 -15.22 9.70
C TYR A 332 -29.40 -13.76 9.24
N LEU A 333 -30.41 -13.39 8.42
CA LEU A 333 -30.50 -12.06 7.82
C LEU A 333 -30.75 -10.95 8.84
N ASP A 334 -31.45 -11.26 9.93
CA ASP A 334 -31.80 -10.39 11.06
C ASP A 334 -30.69 -10.26 12.10
N ALA A 335 -29.50 -10.83 11.84
CA ALA A 335 -28.42 -10.93 12.81
C ALA A 335 -27.90 -9.58 13.31
N GLU A 336 -27.91 -8.54 12.48
CA GLU A 336 -27.42 -7.22 12.86
C GLU A 336 -28.45 -6.51 13.78
N GLU A 337 -29.73 -6.65 13.52
CA GLU A 337 -30.82 -6.10 14.35
C GLU A 337 -30.78 -6.74 15.75
N ARG A 338 -30.57 -8.05 15.82
CA ARG A 338 -30.48 -8.81 17.08
C ARG A 338 -29.20 -8.57 17.85
N LYS A 339 -28.19 -7.92 17.26
CA LYS A 339 -26.92 -7.62 17.95
C LYS A 339 -27.12 -6.70 19.15
N ALA A 340 -28.00 -5.70 19.03
CA ALA A 340 -28.28 -4.75 20.11
C ALA A 340 -28.82 -5.45 21.38
N GLU A 341 -29.70 -6.45 21.21
CA GLU A 341 -30.28 -7.22 22.31
C GLU A 341 -29.25 -8.10 23.04
N LEU A 342 -28.19 -8.50 22.32
CA LEU A 342 -27.16 -9.40 22.83
C LEU A 342 -25.94 -8.68 23.41
N MET A 343 -25.89 -7.34 23.35
CA MET A 343 -24.75 -6.56 23.83
C MET A 343 -24.46 -6.77 25.33
N SER A 344 -25.50 -7.01 26.15
CA SER A 344 -25.35 -7.30 27.59
C SER A 344 -24.60 -8.61 27.90
N GLN A 345 -24.49 -9.51 26.92
CA GLN A 345 -23.82 -10.82 27.04
C GLN A 345 -22.41 -10.79 26.42
N ASN A 346 -21.89 -9.60 26.05
CA ASN A 346 -20.58 -9.47 25.45
C ASN A 346 -19.46 -9.95 26.40
N LYS A 347 -18.62 -10.88 25.93
CA LYS A 347 -17.46 -11.39 26.68
C LYS A 347 -16.26 -10.43 26.71
N MET A 348 -16.21 -9.50 25.78
CA MET A 348 -15.09 -8.57 25.71
C MET A 348 -15.19 -7.57 26.87
N LYS A 349 -14.04 -7.23 27.45
CA LYS A 349 -13.96 -6.26 28.55
C LYS A 349 -14.44 -4.86 28.16
N ASP A 350 -14.53 -4.62 26.86
CA ASP A 350 -14.79 -3.30 26.30
C ASP A 350 -15.70 -3.44 25.07
N GLU A 351 -16.56 -2.44 24.84
CA GLU A 351 -17.54 -2.42 23.74
C GLU A 351 -16.94 -2.23 22.34
N ARG A 352 -15.62 -2.04 22.23
CA ARG A 352 -14.92 -1.89 20.95
C ARG A 352 -14.77 -3.20 20.18
N MET A 353 -15.08 -4.33 20.82
CA MET A 353 -15.17 -5.65 20.18
C MET A 353 -16.38 -6.41 20.76
N PHE A 354 -17.02 -7.22 19.92
CA PHE A 354 -18.19 -8.01 20.31
C PHE A 354 -17.95 -9.50 20.13
N LYS A 355 -18.17 -10.29 21.19
CA LYS A 355 -18.03 -11.73 21.19
C LYS A 355 -18.97 -12.37 22.21
N LEU A 356 -19.60 -13.49 21.81
CA LEU A 356 -20.48 -14.30 22.66
C LEU A 356 -19.94 -15.73 22.79
N ASP A 357 -20.27 -16.43 23.90
CA ASP A 357 -20.04 -17.86 24.01
C ASP A 357 -20.97 -18.67 23.11
N PHE A 358 -22.23 -18.36 23.19
CA PHE A 358 -23.28 -18.89 22.34
C PHE A 358 -23.90 -17.75 21.55
N ASP A 359 -23.80 -17.81 20.21
CA ASP A 359 -24.40 -16.81 19.34
C ASP A 359 -25.62 -17.42 18.60
N PRO A 360 -26.85 -17.09 19.02
CA PRO A 360 -28.07 -17.62 18.42
C PRO A 360 -28.33 -17.12 17.00
N ARG A 361 -27.54 -16.14 16.52
CA ARG A 361 -27.64 -15.60 15.18
C ARG A 361 -26.97 -16.47 14.14
N ILE A 362 -26.17 -17.48 14.57
CA ILE A 362 -25.42 -18.34 13.65
C ILE A 362 -26.36 -19.39 13.06
N ILE A 363 -26.29 -19.59 11.73
CA ILE A 363 -27.15 -20.51 10.97
C ILE A 363 -27.04 -21.93 11.53
N GLY A 364 -28.17 -22.43 12.03
CA GLY A 364 -28.32 -23.78 12.52
C GLY A 364 -27.82 -23.99 13.97
N SER A 365 -27.33 -22.95 14.64
CA SER A 365 -26.96 -22.98 16.04
C SER A 365 -28.23 -23.00 16.93
N LYS A 366 -28.32 -23.90 17.90
CA LYS A 366 -29.46 -24.02 18.86
C LYS A 366 -28.95 -24.38 20.24
N GLN A 367 -29.51 -23.76 21.25
CA GLN A 367 -29.35 -24.20 22.65
C GLN A 367 -30.44 -25.20 22.98
N LEU A 368 -30.06 -26.35 23.49
CA LEU A 368 -30.99 -27.42 23.91
C LEU A 368 -31.51 -27.13 25.32
N PRO A 369 -32.66 -27.74 25.72
CA PRO A 369 -33.24 -27.52 27.06
C PRO A 369 -32.33 -27.91 28.22
N ASP A 370 -31.34 -28.78 27.97
CA ASP A 370 -30.31 -29.20 28.94
C ASP A 370 -29.14 -28.24 29.08
N GLY A 371 -29.20 -27.10 28.39
CA GLY A 371 -28.13 -26.10 28.35
C GLY A 371 -26.99 -26.40 27.36
N THR A 372 -26.98 -27.59 26.75
CA THR A 372 -25.97 -27.92 25.73
C THR A 372 -26.19 -27.16 24.44
N VAL A 373 -25.10 -26.82 23.73
CA VAL A 373 -25.14 -26.11 22.45
C VAL A 373 -25.02 -27.09 21.30
N LYS A 374 -26.05 -27.17 20.47
CA LYS A 374 -25.99 -27.87 19.19
C LYS A 374 -25.42 -26.90 18.12
N GLU A 375 -24.21 -27.16 17.69
CA GLU A 375 -23.55 -26.38 16.65
C GLU A 375 -24.19 -26.60 15.29
N GLY A 376 -24.37 -25.48 14.58
CA GLY A 376 -24.89 -25.49 13.21
C GLY A 376 -23.83 -25.41 12.15
N PHE A 377 -24.28 -25.39 10.89
CA PHE A 377 -23.37 -25.23 9.74
C PHE A 377 -22.59 -23.92 9.76
N GLY A 378 -23.21 -22.83 10.23
CA GLY A 378 -22.53 -21.56 10.40
C GLY A 378 -21.35 -21.64 11.38
N ASN A 379 -21.47 -22.41 12.47
CA ASN A 379 -20.38 -22.65 13.42
C ASN A 379 -19.24 -23.44 12.77
N PHE A 380 -19.58 -24.48 11.97
CA PHE A 380 -18.57 -25.22 11.19
C PHE A 380 -17.76 -24.30 10.28
N LEU A 381 -18.41 -23.44 9.51
CA LEU A 381 -17.72 -22.49 8.61
C LEU A 381 -16.79 -21.55 9.39
N ARG A 382 -17.23 -21.02 10.53
CA ARG A 382 -16.45 -20.12 11.38
C ARG A 382 -15.27 -20.82 12.04
N LYS A 383 -15.49 -22.03 12.60
CA LYS A 383 -14.43 -22.83 13.23
C LYS A 383 -13.33 -23.25 12.24
N THR A 384 -13.72 -23.49 10.99
CA THR A 384 -12.77 -23.82 9.91
C THR A 384 -12.23 -22.59 9.20
N SER A 385 -12.70 -21.38 9.55
CA SER A 385 -12.39 -20.12 8.86
C SER A 385 -12.71 -20.13 7.36
N LEU A 386 -13.56 -21.06 6.90
CA LEU A 386 -13.98 -21.12 5.50
C LEU A 386 -14.85 -19.92 5.12
N ASP A 387 -15.53 -19.31 6.09
CA ASP A 387 -16.33 -18.10 5.88
C ASP A 387 -15.49 -16.91 5.42
N GLU A 388 -14.19 -16.89 5.66
CA GLU A 388 -13.30 -15.78 5.34
C GLU A 388 -12.70 -15.84 3.92
N PHE A 389 -12.87 -16.97 3.20
CA PHE A 389 -12.30 -17.13 1.87
C PHE A 389 -12.72 -16.04 0.86
N PRO A 390 -13.96 -15.53 0.85
CA PRO A 390 -14.31 -14.44 -0.06
C PRO A 390 -13.50 -13.14 0.12
N GLN A 391 -12.78 -12.98 1.24
CA GLN A 391 -11.87 -11.85 1.44
C GLN A 391 -10.70 -11.85 0.43
N PHE A 392 -10.37 -12.99 -0.19
CA PHE A 392 -9.36 -13.01 -1.26
C PHE A 392 -9.74 -12.14 -2.45
N PHE A 393 -11.01 -11.91 -2.73
CA PHE A 393 -11.46 -10.90 -3.70
C PHE A 393 -11.09 -9.49 -3.25
N ASN A 394 -11.16 -9.18 -1.95
CA ASN A 394 -10.72 -7.90 -1.41
C ASN A 394 -9.19 -7.72 -1.55
N VAL A 395 -8.42 -8.80 -1.35
CA VAL A 395 -6.95 -8.78 -1.53
C VAL A 395 -6.61 -8.53 -2.99
N LEU A 396 -7.27 -9.24 -3.92
CA LEU A 396 -7.06 -9.08 -5.36
C LEU A 396 -7.40 -7.66 -5.80
N GLY A 397 -8.55 -7.13 -5.35
CA GLY A 397 -8.99 -5.75 -5.58
C GLY A 397 -8.13 -4.68 -4.89
N GLY A 398 -7.26 -5.06 -3.96
CA GLY A 398 -6.28 -4.17 -3.31
C GLY A 398 -6.79 -3.39 -2.11
N SER A 399 -8.04 -3.59 -1.66
CA SER A 399 -8.57 -3.03 -0.41
C SER A 399 -7.98 -3.73 0.82
N MET A 400 -7.58 -5.00 0.68
CA MET A 400 -6.91 -5.80 1.70
C MET A 400 -5.54 -6.32 1.23
N SER A 401 -4.81 -6.95 2.14
CA SER A 401 -3.58 -7.70 1.94
C SER A 401 -3.77 -9.12 2.52
N LEU A 402 -2.92 -10.08 2.17
CA LEU A 402 -2.91 -11.37 2.85
C LEU A 402 -2.61 -11.21 4.34
N VAL A 403 -1.58 -10.42 4.67
CA VAL A 403 -1.15 -10.14 6.04
C VAL A 403 -1.31 -8.66 6.34
N GLY A 404 -1.99 -8.34 7.43
CA GLY A 404 -2.24 -6.97 7.88
C GLY A 404 -2.98 -6.94 9.22
N THR A 405 -3.49 -5.78 9.59
CA THR A 405 -4.31 -5.61 10.80
C THR A 405 -5.77 -6.00 10.53
N ARG A 406 -6.53 -6.35 11.56
CA ARG A 406 -7.96 -6.61 11.41
C ARG A 406 -8.72 -5.31 11.08
N PRO A 407 -9.56 -5.30 10.04
CA PRO A 407 -10.39 -4.13 9.74
C PRO A 407 -11.53 -4.00 10.76
N PRO A 408 -11.64 -2.88 11.51
CA PRO A 408 -12.75 -2.64 12.41
C PRO A 408 -14.05 -2.40 11.63
N THR A 409 -15.20 -2.58 12.29
CA THR A 409 -16.48 -2.05 11.82
C THR A 409 -16.49 -0.53 11.91
N VAL A 410 -17.46 0.12 11.28
CA VAL A 410 -17.62 1.58 11.40
C VAL A 410 -17.88 1.97 12.85
N ASP A 411 -18.77 1.24 13.53
CA ASP A 411 -19.13 1.48 14.94
C ASP A 411 -17.94 1.28 15.90
N GLU A 412 -17.10 0.25 15.66
CA GLU A 412 -15.85 0.06 16.41
C GLU A 412 -14.89 1.24 16.18
N TRP A 413 -14.78 1.71 14.93
CA TRP A 413 -13.91 2.81 14.55
C TRP A 413 -14.31 4.14 15.18
N GLU A 414 -15.57 4.45 15.29
CA GLU A 414 -16.10 5.67 15.90
C GLU A 414 -15.71 5.77 17.40
N LYS A 415 -15.50 4.62 18.06
CA LYS A 415 -15.06 4.55 19.46
C LYS A 415 -13.53 4.60 19.63
N TYR A 416 -12.75 4.72 18.52
CA TYR A 416 -11.28 4.69 18.58
C TYR A 416 -10.71 6.02 19.05
N GLU A 417 -9.83 5.96 20.04
CA GLU A 417 -8.94 7.06 20.40
C GLU A 417 -7.83 7.26 19.36
N TYR A 418 -7.10 8.37 19.44
CA TYR A 418 -6.02 8.70 18.50
C TYR A 418 -4.95 7.59 18.41
N ARG A 419 -4.53 7.03 19.54
CA ARG A 419 -3.53 5.96 19.60
C ARG A 419 -3.96 4.69 18.88
N HIS A 420 -5.28 4.37 18.89
CA HIS A 420 -5.82 3.20 18.21
C HIS A 420 -5.79 3.34 16.70
N ARG A 421 -5.73 4.57 16.18
CA ARG A 421 -5.72 4.85 14.73
C ARG A 421 -4.45 4.37 14.04
N ALA A 422 -3.33 4.21 14.76
CA ALA A 422 -2.09 3.65 14.25
C ALA A 422 -2.27 2.28 13.59
N ARG A 423 -3.25 1.46 14.07
CA ARG A 423 -3.60 0.16 13.48
C ARG A 423 -4.00 0.25 12.00
N LEU A 424 -4.53 1.38 11.57
CA LEU A 424 -4.98 1.61 10.19
C LEU A 424 -3.89 2.24 9.30
N ALA A 425 -2.66 2.36 9.78
CA ALA A 425 -1.54 2.87 8.98
C ALA A 425 -1.14 1.90 7.85
N THR A 426 -1.58 0.65 7.90
CA THR A 426 -1.36 -0.36 6.84
C THR A 426 -2.69 -0.85 6.26
N LYS A 427 -2.64 -1.62 5.15
CA LYS A 427 -3.83 -2.31 4.65
C LYS A 427 -4.26 -3.38 5.64
N PRO A 428 -5.58 -3.58 5.85
CA PRO A 428 -6.06 -4.71 6.62
C PRO A 428 -5.70 -6.03 5.94
N GLY A 429 -5.52 -7.08 6.77
CA GLY A 429 -5.16 -8.42 6.31
C GLY A 429 -6.29 -9.43 6.45
N VAL A 430 -6.20 -10.51 5.68
CA VAL A 430 -6.98 -11.73 5.93
C VAL A 430 -6.48 -12.40 7.21
N THR A 431 -5.17 -12.34 7.44
CA THR A 431 -4.52 -12.75 8.70
C THR A 431 -3.62 -11.64 9.23
N GLY A 432 -3.20 -11.73 10.48
CA GLY A 432 -2.35 -10.74 11.13
C GLY A 432 -1.67 -11.26 12.38
N LEU A 433 -0.76 -10.46 12.95
CA LEU A 433 0.06 -10.89 14.07
C LEU A 433 -0.78 -11.29 15.28
N TRP A 434 -1.77 -10.47 15.68
CA TRP A 434 -2.62 -10.79 16.82
C TRP A 434 -3.47 -12.07 16.57
N GLN A 435 -3.92 -12.28 15.33
CA GLN A 435 -4.71 -13.46 14.94
C GLN A 435 -3.92 -14.77 15.08
N VAL A 436 -2.58 -14.74 14.91
CA VAL A 436 -1.73 -15.91 15.07
C VAL A 436 -1.06 -16.00 16.45
N SER A 437 -1.23 -14.98 17.32
CA SER A 437 -0.61 -14.92 18.64
C SER A 437 -1.55 -15.34 19.78
N GLY A 438 -2.86 -15.42 19.55
CA GLY A 438 -3.80 -15.79 20.62
C GLY A 438 -5.28 -15.76 20.21
N ARG A 439 -5.60 -15.15 19.04
CA ARG A 439 -6.99 -15.06 18.52
C ARG A 439 -8.02 -14.75 19.60
N SER A 440 -8.85 -15.77 19.87
CA SER A 440 -10.00 -15.71 20.78
C SER A 440 -9.63 -15.61 22.26
N ASN A 441 -8.39 -15.89 22.64
CA ASN A 441 -7.93 -15.83 24.02
C ASN A 441 -7.56 -14.40 24.45
N ILE A 442 -7.29 -13.52 23.47
CA ILE A 442 -7.04 -12.11 23.73
C ILE A 442 -8.39 -11.40 23.85
N THR A 443 -8.75 -10.99 25.06
CA THR A 443 -10.00 -10.30 25.37
C THR A 443 -9.81 -8.81 25.66
N ASP A 444 -8.56 -8.37 25.78
CA ASP A 444 -8.20 -6.97 25.97
C ASP A 444 -7.94 -6.29 24.62
N PHE A 445 -8.66 -5.20 24.37
CA PHE A 445 -8.51 -4.45 23.13
C PHE A 445 -7.15 -3.77 23.01
N GLU A 446 -6.57 -3.32 24.13
CA GLU A 446 -5.27 -2.67 24.14
C GLU A 446 -4.15 -3.65 23.72
N GLU A 447 -4.23 -4.91 24.14
CA GLU A 447 -3.29 -5.94 23.71
C GLU A 447 -3.38 -6.18 22.19
N VAL A 448 -4.59 -6.13 21.62
CA VAL A 448 -4.78 -6.21 20.17
C VAL A 448 -4.15 -5.01 19.47
N VAL A 449 -4.30 -3.80 20.02
CA VAL A 449 -3.68 -2.57 19.49
C VAL A 449 -2.17 -2.67 19.53
N GLU A 450 -1.60 -3.17 20.64
CA GLU A 450 -0.15 -3.33 20.79
C GLU A 450 0.42 -4.31 19.74
N LEU A 451 -0.21 -5.49 19.59
CA LEU A 451 0.22 -6.47 18.60
C LEU A 451 0.11 -5.96 17.17
N ASP A 452 -0.95 -5.25 16.84
CA ASP A 452 -1.13 -4.66 15.51
C ASP A 452 -0.12 -3.53 15.25
N THR A 453 0.15 -2.68 16.24
CA THR A 453 1.16 -1.61 16.14
C THR A 453 2.57 -2.19 16.05
N LYS A 454 2.86 -3.25 16.82
CA LYS A 454 4.12 -3.99 16.73
C LYS A 454 4.31 -4.61 15.35
N TYR A 455 3.28 -5.21 14.76
CA TYR A 455 3.35 -5.70 13.39
C TYR A 455 3.73 -4.58 12.42
N ILE A 456 3.13 -3.40 12.56
CA ILE A 456 3.39 -2.27 11.65
C ILE A 456 4.81 -1.73 11.84
N SER A 457 5.26 -1.55 13.08
CA SER A 457 6.58 -0.98 13.39
C SER A 457 7.73 -1.89 12.98
N GLU A 458 7.56 -3.20 13.15
CA GLU A 458 8.58 -4.21 12.85
C GLU A 458 8.34 -4.93 11.51
N TRP A 459 7.47 -4.41 10.67
CA TRP A 459 7.11 -5.10 9.43
C TRP A 459 8.33 -5.34 8.53
N SER A 460 8.38 -6.54 7.99
CA SER A 460 9.27 -6.99 6.93
C SER A 460 8.60 -8.09 6.11
N ILE A 461 9.10 -8.38 4.91
CA ILE A 461 8.63 -9.51 4.09
C ILE A 461 8.79 -10.84 4.85
N GLY A 462 9.90 -11.01 5.57
CA GLY A 462 10.13 -12.20 6.39
C GLY A 462 9.07 -12.38 7.49
N LYS A 463 8.61 -11.28 8.10
CA LYS A 463 7.55 -11.31 9.11
C LYS A 463 6.20 -11.69 8.50
N ASP A 464 5.90 -11.21 7.29
CA ASP A 464 4.69 -11.63 6.56
C ASP A 464 4.70 -13.14 6.28
N ILE A 465 5.82 -13.68 5.78
CA ILE A 465 5.98 -15.11 5.52
C ILE A 465 5.81 -15.91 6.83
N GLN A 466 6.41 -15.44 7.92
CA GLN A 466 6.27 -16.08 9.23
C GLN A 466 4.81 -16.13 9.71
N ILE A 467 4.07 -15.03 9.53
CA ILE A 467 2.65 -14.96 9.91
C ILE A 467 1.83 -15.90 9.03
N LEU A 468 2.08 -15.95 7.72
CA LEU A 468 1.38 -16.87 6.81
C LEU A 468 1.61 -18.33 7.21
N LEU A 469 2.85 -18.73 7.51
CA LEU A 469 3.17 -20.08 7.97
C LEU A 469 2.49 -20.40 9.31
N LYS A 470 2.52 -19.47 10.28
CA LYS A 470 1.81 -19.62 11.55
C LYS A 470 0.29 -19.74 11.35
N THR A 471 -0.28 -18.98 10.41
CA THR A 471 -1.72 -19.06 10.09
C THR A 471 -2.10 -20.47 9.66
N ILE A 472 -1.31 -21.09 8.78
CA ILE A 472 -1.53 -22.47 8.34
C ILE A 472 -1.50 -23.42 9.55
N ILE A 473 -0.51 -23.30 10.44
CA ILE A 473 -0.37 -24.14 11.63
C ILE A 473 -1.58 -23.98 12.57
N VAL A 474 -2.01 -22.73 12.82
CA VAL A 474 -3.16 -22.42 13.70
C VAL A 474 -4.46 -22.96 13.12
N LEU A 475 -4.65 -22.90 11.80
CA LEU A 475 -5.82 -23.46 11.12
C LEU A 475 -5.89 -24.99 11.29
N PHE A 476 -4.76 -25.68 11.19
CA PHE A 476 -4.70 -27.14 11.38
C PHE A 476 -4.87 -27.55 12.85
N LYS A 477 -4.32 -26.78 13.80
CA LYS A 477 -4.44 -27.07 15.24
C LYS A 477 -5.82 -26.77 15.81
N ARG A 478 -6.67 -25.99 15.08
CA ARG A 478 -7.98 -25.50 15.52
C ARG A 478 -7.96 -24.72 16.84
N ASP A 479 -6.80 -24.20 17.25
CA ASP A 479 -6.65 -23.42 18.47
C ASP A 479 -7.34 -22.05 18.31
N GLY A 480 -8.31 -21.77 19.20
CA GLY A 480 -8.96 -20.46 19.30
C GLY A 480 -9.96 -20.14 18.20
N ALA A 481 -10.47 -21.10 17.44
CA ALA A 481 -11.58 -20.89 16.52
C ALA A 481 -12.91 -21.00 17.29
N VAL A 482 -13.70 -19.92 17.33
CA VAL A 482 -15.05 -19.85 17.92
C VAL A 482 -16.03 -19.36 16.86
#